data_ee183db20156947400fe6730b4fb8582
#
_entry.id   ee183db20156947400fe6730b4fb8582
#
_cell.length_a   1.000
_cell.length_b   1.000
_cell.length_c   1.000
_cell.angle_alpha   90.00
_cell.angle_beta   90.00
_cell.angle_gamma   90.00
#
_symmetry.space_group_name_H-M   'P 1'
#
loop_
_entity.id
_entity.type
_entity.pdbx_description
1 polymer ?
#
loop_
_entity_poly.entity_id
_entity_poly.type
_entity_poly.pdbx_seq_one_letter_code
_entity_poly.pdbx_strand_id
1 'polypeptide(L)'
;MNGLETGKVTYALNYLNGEVKFDGENALVIGGGITGAEVAVELAKEGKKVTIIEVMDQFLALPSAVIPAYQMAVEQAGVKVITGHRLDYVDHDQAIIVDRFGNKKELKSDGGIVISAGFMPQLELQEKLEEETDIEVYTVGDAKKVRQIIDATHEGYAVARMI
;
A
#
# COMPACT_ATOMS: atom_id res chain seq x y z
N MET A 1 -9.21 11.30 -2.10
CA MET A 1 -8.20 12.06 -1.32
C MET A 1 -7.89 13.32 -2.09
N ASN A 2 -7.99 14.48 -1.46
CA ASN A 2 -7.67 15.76 -2.10
C ASN A 2 -6.18 16.03 -1.97
N GLY A 3 -5.55 16.65 -2.99
CA GLY A 3 -4.13 17.04 -2.96
C GLY A 3 -3.14 16.00 -3.52
N LEU A 4 -3.60 14.92 -4.16
CA LEU A 4 -2.72 13.91 -4.78
C LEU A 4 -1.98 14.42 -6.03
N GLU A 5 -2.38 15.58 -6.57
CA GLU A 5 -1.83 16.16 -7.81
C GLU A 5 -0.53 16.97 -7.60
N THR A 6 0.00 17.00 -6.39
CA THR A 6 1.14 17.86 -6.03
C THR A 6 2.52 17.39 -6.50
N GLY A 7 2.61 16.30 -7.26
CA GLY A 7 3.89 15.74 -7.73
C GLY A 7 4.73 15.04 -6.65
N LYS A 8 4.32 15.12 -5.39
CA LYS A 8 4.99 14.50 -4.24
C LYS A 8 4.27 13.25 -3.71
N VAL A 9 3.18 12.84 -4.37
CA VAL A 9 2.42 11.65 -4.00
C VAL A 9 2.54 10.60 -5.09
N THR A 10 2.86 9.38 -4.72
CA THR A 10 2.93 8.24 -5.65
C THR A 10 2.36 6.98 -5.02
N TYR A 11 2.11 5.96 -5.83
CA TYR A 11 1.76 4.62 -5.35
C TYR A 11 3.01 3.78 -5.10
N ALA A 12 2.90 2.83 -4.18
CA ALA A 12 4.01 1.96 -3.78
C ALA A 12 4.69 1.26 -4.95
N LEU A 13 3.94 0.74 -5.92
CA LEU A 13 4.51 0.07 -7.09
C LEU A 13 5.35 1.00 -7.97
N ASN A 14 4.89 2.22 -8.22
CA ASN A 14 5.63 3.19 -9.03
C ASN A 14 6.96 3.57 -8.34
N TYR A 15 6.94 3.74 -7.01
CA TYR A 15 8.15 3.99 -6.24
C TYR A 15 9.11 2.80 -6.29
N LEU A 16 8.63 1.59 -6.02
CA LEU A 16 9.44 0.36 -6.02
C LEU A 16 10.00 0.02 -7.42
N ASN A 17 9.29 0.39 -8.48
CA ASN A 17 9.78 0.26 -9.87
C ASN A 17 10.82 1.34 -10.25
N GLY A 18 11.10 2.30 -9.36
CA GLY A 18 12.05 3.38 -9.62
C GLY A 18 11.54 4.48 -10.55
N GLU A 19 10.22 4.56 -10.76
CA GLU A 19 9.58 5.56 -11.63
C GLU A 19 9.56 6.96 -10.99
N VAL A 20 9.66 7.01 -9.66
CA VAL A 20 9.61 8.25 -8.88
C VAL A 20 10.77 8.30 -7.91
N LYS A 21 11.42 9.46 -7.80
CA LYS A 21 12.39 9.79 -6.77
C LYS A 21 11.94 11.04 -6.03
N PHE A 22 12.20 11.06 -4.74
CA PHE A 22 11.85 12.19 -3.91
C PHE A 22 13.11 12.90 -3.41
N ASP A 23 13.10 14.21 -3.53
CA ASP A 23 14.04 15.07 -2.82
C ASP A 23 13.57 15.32 -1.38
N GLY A 24 14.25 15.96 -0.51
CA GLY A 24 13.81 16.25 0.86
C GLY A 24 13.97 15.05 1.83
N GLU A 25 13.69 15.32 3.10
CA GLU A 25 14.06 14.42 4.19
C GLU A 25 12.89 13.61 4.75
N ASN A 26 11.71 14.21 4.87
CA ASN A 26 10.59 13.61 5.62
C ASN A 26 9.62 12.93 4.65
N ALA A 27 9.63 11.61 4.63
CA ALA A 27 8.75 10.81 3.79
C ALA A 27 7.64 10.14 4.62
N LEU A 28 6.46 10.03 4.03
CA LEU A 28 5.33 9.35 4.63
C LEU A 28 4.94 8.14 3.78
N VAL A 29 4.59 7.04 4.45
CA VAL A 29 4.00 5.85 3.83
C VAL A 29 2.59 5.67 4.38
N ILE A 30 1.60 5.67 3.51
CA ILE A 30 0.19 5.51 3.88
C ILE A 30 -0.22 4.07 3.65
N GLY A 31 -0.40 3.35 4.76
CA GLY A 31 -0.69 1.92 4.82
C GLY A 31 0.48 1.12 5.41
N GLY A 32 0.22 0.41 6.49
CA GLY A 32 1.18 -0.37 7.27
C GLY A 32 1.12 -1.87 7.01
N GLY A 33 0.82 -2.28 5.78
CA GLY A 33 0.95 -3.67 5.32
C GLY A 33 2.40 -4.03 4.97
N ILE A 34 2.63 -5.23 4.43
CA ILE A 34 3.95 -5.72 4.02
C ILE A 34 4.59 -4.76 3.00
N THR A 35 3.88 -4.41 1.93
CA THR A 35 4.40 -3.48 0.92
C THR A 35 4.73 -2.10 1.49
N GLY A 36 3.93 -1.59 2.43
CA GLY A 36 4.22 -0.33 3.11
C GLY A 36 5.48 -0.42 3.97
N ALA A 37 5.70 -1.54 4.65
CA ALA A 37 6.92 -1.79 5.41
C ALA A 37 8.15 -1.86 4.49
N GLU A 38 8.06 -2.53 3.34
CA GLU A 38 9.14 -2.59 2.33
C GLU A 38 9.50 -1.21 1.81
N VAL A 39 8.52 -0.43 1.36
CA VAL A 39 8.71 0.96 0.91
C VAL A 39 9.36 1.81 2.00
N ALA A 40 8.90 1.69 3.24
CA ALA A 40 9.43 2.50 4.33
C ALA A 40 10.89 2.18 4.63
N VAL A 41 11.28 0.91 4.58
CA VAL A 41 12.67 0.48 4.75
C VAL A 41 13.55 0.99 3.60
N GLU A 42 13.08 0.95 2.35
CA GLU A 42 13.85 1.47 1.20
C GLU A 42 14.04 2.99 1.30
N LEU A 43 12.98 3.74 1.61
CA LEU A 43 13.09 5.19 1.84
C LEU A 43 14.07 5.53 2.98
N ALA A 44 14.07 4.73 4.06
CA ALA A 44 15.00 4.92 5.16
C ALA A 44 16.47 4.62 4.75
N LYS A 45 16.71 3.63 3.89
CA LYS A 45 18.03 3.35 3.30
C LYS A 45 18.53 4.50 2.41
N GLU A 46 17.62 5.23 1.77
CA GLU A 46 17.93 6.46 1.03
C GLU A 46 18.25 7.66 1.96
N GLY A 47 18.23 7.47 3.27
CA GLY A 47 18.54 8.48 4.27
C GLY A 47 17.34 9.35 4.69
N LYS A 48 16.13 8.97 4.34
CA LYS A 48 14.92 9.72 4.71
C LYS A 48 14.44 9.41 6.13
N LYS A 49 13.82 10.37 6.78
CA LYS A 49 13.08 10.22 8.02
C LYS A 49 11.66 9.76 7.70
N VAL A 50 11.40 8.46 7.87
CA VAL A 50 10.16 7.84 7.40
C VAL A 50 9.16 7.69 8.52
N THR A 51 7.89 7.99 8.21
CA THR A 51 6.75 7.69 9.09
C THR A 51 5.70 6.89 8.32
N ILE A 52 5.34 5.72 8.84
CA ILE A 52 4.19 4.92 8.36
C ILE A 52 2.94 5.41 9.08
N ILE A 53 1.86 5.64 8.32
CA ILE A 53 0.52 5.95 8.82
C ILE A 53 -0.37 4.74 8.52
N GLU A 54 -0.91 4.13 9.57
CA GLU A 54 -1.77 2.94 9.48
C GLU A 54 -3.14 3.24 10.10
N VAL A 55 -4.20 2.92 9.36
CA VAL A 55 -5.59 3.16 9.79
C VAL A 55 -6.03 2.17 10.87
N MET A 56 -5.50 0.95 10.83
CA MET A 56 -5.77 -0.05 11.85
C MET A 56 -5.05 0.29 13.16
N ASP A 57 -5.52 -0.27 14.26
CA ASP A 57 -4.90 -0.10 15.59
C ASP A 57 -3.56 -0.86 15.72
N GLN A 58 -3.26 -1.75 14.77
CA GLN A 58 -2.02 -2.54 14.73
C GLN A 58 -1.31 -2.40 13.39
N PHE A 59 0.00 -2.22 13.45
CA PHE A 59 0.91 -2.30 12.32
C PHE A 59 1.15 -3.76 11.93
N LEU A 60 1.15 -4.06 10.63
CA LEU A 60 1.32 -5.41 10.09
C LEU A 60 0.31 -6.41 10.68
N ALA A 61 -0.94 -6.01 10.79
CA ALA A 61 -2.04 -6.81 11.35
C ALA A 61 -2.48 -7.97 10.43
N LEU A 62 -1.53 -8.77 9.94
CA LEU A 62 -1.75 -9.90 9.04
C LEU A 62 -1.24 -11.19 9.68
N PRO A 63 -1.97 -12.30 9.61
CA PRO A 63 -1.50 -13.60 10.10
C PRO A 63 -0.48 -14.19 9.11
N SER A 64 0.80 -13.87 9.26
CA SER A 64 1.86 -14.39 8.41
C SER A 64 3.15 -14.61 9.20
N ALA A 65 3.85 -15.70 8.92
CA ALA A 65 5.11 -16.05 9.56
C ALA A 65 6.25 -15.05 9.26
N VAL A 66 6.12 -14.23 8.22
CA VAL A 66 7.14 -13.22 7.87
C VAL A 66 7.01 -11.91 8.65
N ILE A 67 5.89 -11.68 9.35
CA ILE A 67 5.61 -10.43 10.05
C ILE A 67 6.71 -10.03 11.05
N PRO A 68 7.27 -10.93 11.90
CA PRO A 68 8.33 -10.55 12.81
C PRO A 68 9.59 -10.00 12.12
N ALA A 69 9.92 -10.52 10.94
CA ALA A 69 11.06 -10.05 10.16
C ALA A 69 10.83 -8.62 9.64
N TYR A 70 9.63 -8.31 9.16
CA TYR A 70 9.28 -6.95 8.73
C TYR A 70 9.22 -5.96 9.89
N GLN A 71 8.67 -6.35 11.02
CA GLN A 71 8.66 -5.53 12.24
C GLN A 71 10.09 -5.15 12.66
N MET A 72 10.97 -6.15 12.72
CA MET A 72 12.39 -5.94 13.05
C MET A 72 13.10 -5.04 12.02
N ALA A 73 12.86 -5.23 10.72
CA ALA A 73 13.47 -4.41 9.68
C ALA A 73 13.02 -2.93 9.78
N VAL A 74 11.75 -2.68 10.03
CA VAL A 74 11.18 -1.33 10.21
C VAL A 74 11.78 -0.66 11.45
N GLU A 75 11.89 -1.40 12.57
CA GLU A 75 12.51 -0.90 13.79
C GLU A 75 13.99 -0.57 13.61
N GLN A 76 14.77 -1.48 13.00
CA GLN A 76 16.20 -1.28 12.72
C GLN A 76 16.45 -0.11 11.76
N ALA A 77 15.56 0.14 10.84
CA ALA A 77 15.61 1.27 9.92
C ALA A 77 15.23 2.61 10.59
N GLY A 78 14.81 2.61 11.85
CA GLY A 78 14.40 3.81 12.59
C GLY A 78 13.09 4.44 12.08
N VAL A 79 12.26 3.66 11.39
CA VAL A 79 10.98 4.11 10.84
C VAL A 79 9.97 4.31 11.97
N LYS A 80 9.31 5.46 11.97
CA LYS A 80 8.22 5.74 12.91
C LYS A 80 6.91 5.16 12.41
N VAL A 81 6.12 4.55 13.29
CA VAL A 81 4.79 4.05 12.98
C VAL A 81 3.73 4.80 13.80
N ILE A 82 2.68 5.27 13.11
CA ILE A 82 1.50 5.89 13.72
C ILE A 82 0.29 5.06 13.28
N THR A 83 -0.33 4.36 14.23
CA THR A 83 -1.54 3.56 14.02
C THR A 83 -2.81 4.34 14.36
N GLY A 84 -3.98 3.81 13.98
CA GLY A 84 -5.29 4.42 14.25
C GLY A 84 -5.53 5.74 13.52
N HIS A 85 -4.75 6.05 12.48
CA HIS A 85 -4.86 7.29 11.72
C HIS A 85 -4.95 7.03 10.21
N ARG A 86 -5.70 7.86 9.50
CA ARG A 86 -5.73 7.90 8.03
C ARG A 86 -5.25 9.24 7.51
N LEU A 87 -4.77 9.27 6.29
CA LEU A 87 -4.51 10.51 5.56
C LEU A 87 -5.85 11.21 5.27
N ASP A 88 -5.95 12.49 5.61
CA ASP A 88 -7.12 13.33 5.34
C ASP A 88 -6.90 14.13 4.04
N TYR A 89 -5.84 14.93 4.00
CA TYR A 89 -5.42 15.65 2.78
C TYR A 89 -3.94 15.98 2.82
N VAL A 90 -3.42 16.42 1.67
CA VAL A 90 -2.04 16.91 1.50
C VAL A 90 -2.10 18.36 1.10
N ASP A 91 -1.25 19.18 1.74
CA ASP A 91 -1.05 20.58 1.42
C ASP A 91 0.45 20.87 1.32
N HIS A 92 0.93 21.09 0.08
CA HIS A 92 2.34 21.32 -0.24
C HIS A 92 3.27 20.24 0.39
N ASP A 93 4.06 20.61 1.40
CA ASP A 93 5.03 19.76 2.09
C ASP A 93 4.49 19.20 3.41
N GLN A 94 3.18 19.22 3.59
CA GLN A 94 2.50 18.80 4.80
C GLN A 94 1.39 17.81 4.49
N ALA A 95 1.26 16.79 5.33
CA ALA A 95 0.14 15.85 5.31
C ALA A 95 -0.66 16.01 6.60
N ILE A 96 -1.97 16.09 6.46
CA ILE A 96 -2.89 16.10 7.59
C ILE A 96 -3.43 14.70 7.76
N ILE A 97 -3.18 14.11 8.92
CA ILE A 97 -3.74 12.83 9.32
C ILE A 97 -4.83 13.04 10.35
N VAL A 98 -5.78 12.11 10.40
CA VAL A 98 -6.91 12.18 11.32
C VAL A 98 -7.14 10.83 11.97
N ASP A 99 -7.41 10.85 13.29
CA ASP A 99 -7.80 9.66 14.04
C ASP A 99 -9.31 9.35 13.89
N ARG A 100 -9.76 8.24 14.50
CA ARG A 100 -11.18 7.85 14.50
C ARG A 100 -12.12 8.81 15.24
N PHE A 101 -11.58 9.72 16.06
CA PHE A 101 -12.35 10.71 16.80
C PHE A 101 -12.41 12.07 16.08
N GLY A 102 -11.74 12.19 14.93
CA GLY A 102 -11.67 13.43 14.14
C GLY A 102 -10.56 14.38 14.57
N ASN A 103 -9.68 13.97 15.50
CA ASN A 103 -8.53 14.79 15.89
C ASN A 103 -7.51 14.79 14.75
N LYS A 104 -7.12 15.98 14.31
CA LYS A 104 -6.17 16.17 13.23
C LYS A 104 -4.75 16.39 13.75
N LYS A 105 -3.79 15.85 12.99
CA LYS A 105 -2.37 16.06 13.22
C LYS A 105 -1.67 16.33 11.91
N GLU A 106 -0.80 17.34 11.94
CA GLU A 106 0.04 17.74 10.81
C GLU A 106 1.39 17.04 10.87
N LEU A 107 1.85 16.55 9.72
CA LEU A 107 3.14 15.91 9.53
C LEU A 107 3.86 16.53 8.33
N LYS A 108 5.15 16.78 8.48
CA LYS A 108 6.00 17.22 7.36
C LYS A 108 6.20 16.08 6.37
N SER A 109 6.09 16.37 5.08
CA SER A 109 6.17 15.40 3.98
C SER A 109 6.95 15.91 2.77
N ASP A 110 7.97 16.76 3.02
CA ASP A 110 8.82 17.34 1.96
C ASP A 110 9.60 16.27 1.17
N GLY A 111 9.83 15.10 1.75
CA GLY A 111 10.47 13.93 1.14
C GLY A 111 9.49 12.95 0.48
N GLY A 112 8.26 13.36 0.22
CA GLY A 112 7.27 12.60 -0.52
C GLY A 112 6.31 11.76 0.29
N ILE A 113 5.22 11.34 -0.35
CA ILE A 113 4.19 10.48 0.21
C ILE A 113 3.98 9.27 -0.70
N VAL A 114 4.11 8.07 -0.15
CA VAL A 114 3.86 6.83 -0.87
C VAL A 114 2.58 6.18 -0.37
N ILE A 115 1.62 5.99 -1.27
CA ILE A 115 0.36 5.33 -0.97
C ILE A 115 0.52 3.81 -1.13
N SER A 116 0.33 3.08 -0.04
CA SER A 116 0.38 1.63 0.07
C SER A 116 -0.88 1.08 0.76
N ALA A 117 -2.04 1.62 0.39
CA ALA A 117 -3.33 1.32 1.02
C ALA A 117 -4.03 0.05 0.49
N GLY A 118 -3.26 -0.87 -0.09
CA GLY A 118 -3.74 -2.15 -0.65
C GLY A 118 -4.03 -2.08 -2.14
N PHE A 119 -4.52 -3.21 -2.67
CA PHE A 119 -4.89 -3.38 -4.07
C PHE A 119 -6.41 -3.57 -4.19
N MET A 120 -6.93 -3.34 -5.38
CA MET A 120 -8.32 -3.61 -5.73
C MET A 120 -8.39 -4.66 -6.85
N PRO A 121 -9.41 -5.54 -6.84
CA PRO A 121 -9.68 -6.41 -7.98
C PRO A 121 -9.88 -5.62 -9.26
N GLN A 122 -9.47 -6.21 -10.41
CA GLN A 122 -9.69 -5.64 -11.73
C GLN A 122 -10.45 -6.66 -12.58
N LEU A 123 -11.70 -6.39 -12.86
CA LEU A 123 -12.61 -7.27 -13.60
C LEU A 123 -12.86 -6.80 -15.04
N GLU A 124 -12.32 -5.66 -15.45
CA GLU A 124 -12.56 -5.04 -16.76
C GLU A 124 -12.32 -6.00 -17.94
N LEU A 125 -11.27 -6.83 -17.86
CA LEU A 125 -10.99 -7.81 -18.93
C LEU A 125 -12.03 -8.93 -18.94
N GLN A 126 -12.45 -9.40 -17.76
CA GLN A 126 -13.52 -10.40 -17.67
C GLN A 126 -14.81 -9.88 -18.25
N GLU A 127 -15.26 -8.71 -17.81
CA GLU A 127 -16.50 -8.07 -18.26
C GLU A 127 -16.49 -7.89 -19.78
N LYS A 128 -15.38 -7.39 -20.34
CA LYS A 128 -15.23 -7.22 -21.77
C LYS A 128 -15.27 -8.54 -22.56
N LEU A 129 -14.64 -9.60 -22.06
CA LEU A 129 -14.66 -10.92 -22.73
C LEU A 129 -16.07 -11.53 -22.68
N GLU A 130 -16.78 -11.40 -21.56
CA GLU A 130 -18.16 -11.88 -21.42
C GLU A 130 -19.17 -11.11 -22.31
N GLU A 131 -18.91 -9.81 -22.55
CA GLU A 131 -19.74 -8.98 -23.44
C GLU A 131 -19.46 -9.23 -24.93
N GLU A 132 -18.21 -9.44 -25.31
CA GLU A 132 -17.79 -9.51 -26.71
C GLU A 132 -17.71 -10.95 -27.26
N THR A 133 -17.81 -11.98 -26.42
CA THR A 133 -17.62 -13.39 -26.82
C THR A 133 -18.51 -14.34 -26.05
N ASP A 134 -18.75 -15.53 -26.62
CA ASP A 134 -19.43 -16.65 -25.97
C ASP A 134 -18.46 -17.59 -25.23
N ILE A 135 -17.23 -17.16 -24.96
CA ILE A 135 -16.21 -17.94 -24.29
C ILE A 135 -16.49 -17.95 -22.79
N GLU A 136 -16.41 -19.16 -22.19
CA GLU A 136 -16.50 -19.29 -20.75
C GLU A 136 -15.25 -18.72 -20.06
N VAL A 137 -15.43 -17.74 -19.17
CA VAL A 137 -14.35 -17.02 -18.51
C VAL A 137 -14.33 -17.32 -17.02
N TYR A 138 -13.18 -17.72 -16.51
CA TYR A 138 -12.97 -17.99 -15.09
C TYR A 138 -11.95 -16.99 -14.51
N THR A 139 -12.41 -16.14 -13.61
CA THR A 139 -11.53 -15.18 -12.90
C THR A 139 -11.05 -15.76 -11.58
N VAL A 140 -9.73 -15.72 -11.36
CA VAL A 140 -9.06 -16.27 -10.18
C VAL A 140 -8.02 -15.30 -9.63
N GLY A 141 -7.59 -15.53 -8.39
CA GLY A 141 -6.56 -14.75 -7.72
C GLY A 141 -6.97 -13.29 -7.49
N ASP A 142 -6.00 -12.39 -7.58
CA ASP A 142 -6.18 -10.97 -7.23
C ASP A 142 -7.13 -10.24 -8.18
N ALA A 143 -7.28 -10.71 -9.40
CA ALA A 143 -8.29 -10.17 -10.33
C ALA A 143 -9.71 -10.33 -9.77
N LYS A 144 -9.98 -11.45 -9.06
CA LYS A 144 -11.27 -11.73 -8.40
C LYS A 144 -11.35 -11.14 -7.00
N LYS A 145 -10.30 -11.37 -6.21
CA LYS A 145 -10.21 -10.90 -4.81
C LYS A 145 -8.75 -10.87 -4.38
N VAL A 146 -8.27 -9.71 -4.01
CA VAL A 146 -6.90 -9.53 -3.52
C VAL A 146 -6.66 -10.34 -2.24
N ARG A 147 -5.68 -11.26 -2.28
CA ARG A 147 -5.29 -12.14 -1.17
C ARG A 147 -3.83 -12.55 -1.28
N GLN A 148 -3.49 -13.77 -0.84
CA GLN A 148 -2.13 -14.31 -0.91
C GLN A 148 -1.94 -15.16 -2.17
N ILE A 149 -0.68 -15.35 -2.58
CA ILE A 149 -0.30 -16.18 -3.74
C ILE A 149 -0.89 -17.59 -3.64
N ILE A 150 -0.94 -18.16 -2.43
CA ILE A 150 -1.49 -19.49 -2.21
C ILE A 150 -2.98 -19.58 -2.57
N ASP A 151 -3.76 -18.52 -2.29
CA ASP A 151 -5.18 -18.46 -2.67
C ASP A 151 -5.34 -18.48 -4.18
N ALA A 152 -4.55 -17.67 -4.89
CA ALA A 152 -4.56 -17.62 -6.35
C ALA A 152 -4.19 -18.97 -6.98
N THR A 153 -3.18 -19.66 -6.41
CA THR A 153 -2.75 -20.99 -6.86
C THR A 153 -3.84 -22.05 -6.65
N HIS A 154 -4.49 -22.03 -5.50
CA HIS A 154 -5.59 -22.98 -5.19
C HIS A 154 -6.81 -22.73 -6.07
N GLU A 155 -7.18 -21.46 -6.30
CA GLU A 155 -8.30 -21.14 -7.19
C GLU A 155 -8.01 -21.56 -8.63
N GLY A 156 -6.82 -21.26 -9.17
CA GLY A 156 -6.43 -21.70 -10.50
C GLY A 156 -6.44 -23.21 -10.65
N TYR A 157 -5.93 -23.93 -9.65
CA TYR A 157 -5.98 -25.41 -9.63
C TYR A 157 -7.42 -25.94 -9.58
N ALA A 158 -8.28 -25.34 -8.78
CA ALA A 158 -9.68 -25.77 -8.67
C ALA A 158 -10.42 -25.58 -9.99
N VAL A 159 -10.27 -24.43 -10.63
CA VAL A 159 -10.87 -24.14 -11.95
C VAL A 159 -10.35 -25.11 -13.01
N ALA A 160 -9.03 -25.33 -13.10
CA ALA A 160 -8.43 -26.24 -14.08
C ALA A 160 -8.89 -27.70 -13.95
N ARG A 161 -9.49 -28.11 -12.82
CA ARG A 161 -10.08 -29.44 -12.63
C ARG A 161 -11.57 -29.50 -12.97
N MET A 162 -12.21 -28.36 -13.19
CA MET A 162 -13.64 -28.27 -13.52
C MET A 162 -13.88 -28.25 -15.04
N ILE A 163 -12.88 -27.81 -15.78
CA ILE A 163 -12.86 -27.80 -17.26
C ILE A 163 -12.05 -28.97 -17.78
#